data_43646690415cd04a5dac2a12412ef934
#
_entry.id   43646690415cd04a5dac2a12412ef934
#
_cell.length_a   1.000
_cell.length_b   1.000
_cell.length_c   1.000
_cell.angle_alpha   90.00
_cell.angle_beta   90.00
_cell.angle_gamma   90.00
#
_symmetry.space_group_name_H-M   'P 1'
#
loop_
_entity.id
_entity.type
_entity.pdbx_description
1 polymer ?
#
loop_
_entity_poly.entity_id
_entity_poly.type
_entity_poly.pdbx_seq_one_letter_code
_entity_poly.pdbx_strand_id
1 'polypeptide(L)'
;EIVDALELLASPGVDEISFEEKLEFFRRAHHCFGRSALLMSGSGTLLYFHVGVVKALWQQGLLPNILSGSSGGSIVGSLLCTHNDKELGKIFDPEFLLNEVEQEGSLMRSLGGMKPRMLLVEDVQQMIQRLIPDMTFQEAYEHSGRMLNVSVAPAETHQTSRLLNATTSPNVLIHKSIMASAAVPGVFPPVTLEARDKWGDRQPYLPSRKWVDGSVSDDLPTKRLARLYGVNHYIVSQ
;
A
#
# COMPACT_ATOMS: atom_id res chain seq x y z
N GLU A 1 4.50 29.10 15.03
CA GLU A 1 3.87 29.38 16.35
C GLU A 1 3.25 28.13 16.99
N ILE A 2 2.26 27.41 16.34
CA ILE A 2 1.63 26.22 16.94
C ILE A 2 2.66 25.09 17.09
N VAL A 3 3.46 24.83 16.08
CA VAL A 3 4.53 23.81 16.12
C VAL A 3 5.54 24.15 17.21
N ASP A 4 6.01 25.40 17.25
CA ASP A 4 6.97 25.86 18.24
C ASP A 4 6.44 25.71 19.68
N ALA A 5 5.13 25.99 19.89
CA ALA A 5 4.47 25.80 21.16
C ALA A 5 4.35 24.31 21.57
N LEU A 6 4.05 23.42 20.61
CA LEU A 6 4.00 21.99 20.86
C LEU A 6 5.39 21.41 21.16
N GLU A 7 6.42 21.86 20.45
CA GLU A 7 7.81 21.46 20.69
C GLU A 7 8.29 21.95 22.06
N LEU A 8 7.98 23.19 22.42
CA LEU A 8 8.27 23.72 23.74
C LEU A 8 7.58 22.89 24.83
N LEU A 9 6.29 22.60 24.68
CA LEU A 9 5.53 21.80 25.65
C LEU A 9 6.08 20.36 25.76
N ALA A 10 6.55 19.76 24.65
CA ALA A 10 7.15 18.44 24.64
C ALA A 10 8.56 18.41 25.22
N SER A 11 9.24 19.56 25.32
CA SER A 11 10.61 19.63 25.81
C SER A 11 10.72 19.24 27.29
N PRO A 12 11.82 18.57 27.69
CA PRO A 12 12.03 18.18 29.08
C PRO A 12 12.31 19.36 30.03
N GLY A 13 12.59 20.56 29.49
CA GLY A 13 12.93 21.77 30.29
C GLY A 13 11.72 22.56 30.78
N VAL A 14 10.49 22.13 30.55
CA VAL A 14 9.28 22.76 31.05
C VAL A 14 8.77 21.98 32.26
N ASP A 15 9.25 22.32 33.44
CA ASP A 15 8.92 21.65 34.71
C ASP A 15 7.63 22.14 35.37
N GLU A 16 7.08 23.25 34.87
CA GLU A 16 5.87 23.86 35.41
C GLU A 16 4.60 23.05 35.15
N ILE A 17 4.64 22.17 34.15
CA ILE A 17 3.55 21.25 33.78
C ILE A 17 4.03 19.83 34.01
N SER A 18 3.27 19.06 34.77
CA SER A 18 3.63 17.64 35.05
C SER A 18 3.67 16.78 33.78
N PHE A 19 4.46 15.71 33.83
CA PHE A 19 4.54 14.75 32.72
C PHE A 19 3.15 14.17 32.40
N GLU A 20 2.36 13.86 33.41
CA GLU A 20 1.01 13.30 33.27
C GLU A 20 0.08 14.28 32.52
N GLU A 21 0.11 15.56 32.85
CA GLU A 21 -0.71 16.58 32.17
C GLU A 21 -0.27 16.79 30.72
N LYS A 22 1.04 16.81 30.44
CA LYS A 22 1.58 16.85 29.08
C LYS A 22 1.13 15.63 28.28
N LEU A 23 1.26 14.43 28.85
CA LEU A 23 0.87 13.18 28.21
C LEU A 23 -0.64 13.14 27.90
N GLU A 24 -1.48 13.57 28.83
CA GLU A 24 -2.92 13.64 28.63
C GLU A 24 -3.30 14.64 27.54
N PHE A 25 -2.64 15.83 27.53
CA PHE A 25 -2.83 16.81 26.46
C PHE A 25 -2.49 16.23 25.08
N PHE A 26 -1.32 15.59 24.93
CA PHE A 26 -0.92 15.02 23.65
C PHE A 26 -1.79 13.84 23.22
N ARG A 27 -2.27 13.02 24.15
CA ARG A 27 -3.24 11.95 23.87
C ARG A 27 -4.55 12.50 23.33
N ARG A 28 -5.10 13.52 23.96
CA ARG A 28 -6.33 14.18 23.48
C ARG A 28 -6.13 14.87 22.14
N ALA A 29 -5.06 15.61 21.98
CA ALA A 29 -4.72 16.28 20.73
C ALA A 29 -4.58 15.28 19.59
N HIS A 30 -3.86 14.18 19.80
CA HIS A 30 -3.71 13.10 18.82
C HIS A 30 -5.06 12.46 18.45
N HIS A 31 -5.91 12.20 19.45
CA HIS A 31 -7.24 11.61 19.20
C HIS A 31 -8.13 12.56 18.39
N CYS A 32 -8.13 13.84 18.70
CA CYS A 32 -8.92 14.86 18.00
C CYS A 32 -8.38 15.19 16.61
N PHE A 33 -7.05 15.20 16.44
CA PHE A 33 -6.40 15.47 15.17
C PHE A 33 -6.65 14.34 14.16
N GLY A 34 -6.66 13.07 14.64
CA GLY A 34 -6.85 11.87 13.82
C GLY A 34 -5.57 11.42 13.12
N ARG A 35 -5.75 10.73 11.99
CA ARG A 35 -4.65 10.14 11.23
C ARG A 35 -4.73 10.53 9.76
N SER A 36 -3.56 10.60 9.13
CA SER A 36 -3.44 10.78 7.68
C SER A 36 -3.27 9.43 6.99
N ALA A 37 -3.84 9.30 5.79
CA ALA A 37 -3.59 8.17 4.89
C ALA A 37 -3.26 8.66 3.49
N LEU A 38 -2.37 7.93 2.80
CA LEU A 38 -2.14 8.09 1.38
C LEU A 38 -2.94 7.03 0.62
N LEU A 39 -3.76 7.47 -0.32
CA LEU A 39 -4.54 6.62 -1.20
C LEU A 39 -4.01 6.75 -2.63
N MET A 40 -3.71 5.62 -3.25
CA MET A 40 -3.22 5.54 -4.62
C MET A 40 -4.23 4.76 -5.46
N SER A 41 -4.79 5.41 -6.47
CA SER A 41 -5.81 4.83 -7.35
C SER A 41 -5.23 3.76 -8.28
N GLY A 42 -6.12 3.05 -8.97
CA GLY A 42 -5.75 2.22 -10.11
C GLY A 42 -5.16 3.07 -11.22
N SER A 43 -3.95 2.79 -11.65
CA SER A 43 -3.19 3.61 -12.61
C SER A 43 -2.66 2.83 -13.82
N GLY A 44 -2.78 1.50 -13.81
CA GLY A 44 -2.21 0.68 -14.87
C GLY A 44 -0.73 0.97 -15.10
N THR A 45 -0.37 1.33 -16.33
CA THR A 45 1.01 1.67 -16.72
C THR A 45 1.51 3.01 -16.15
N LEU A 46 0.64 3.84 -15.59
CA LEU A 46 0.99 5.12 -14.98
C LEU A 46 1.43 5.01 -13.51
N LEU A 47 1.67 3.81 -13.01
CA LEU A 47 2.09 3.57 -11.62
C LEU A 47 3.34 4.37 -11.21
N TYR A 48 4.22 4.73 -12.15
CA TYR A 48 5.40 5.55 -11.89
C TYR A 48 5.08 6.99 -11.44
N PHE A 49 3.88 7.49 -11.76
CA PHE A 49 3.41 8.75 -11.18
C PHE A 49 3.28 8.64 -9.66
N HIS A 50 2.69 7.54 -9.17
CA HIS A 50 2.62 7.27 -7.73
C HIS A 50 4.01 7.16 -7.10
N VAL A 51 4.98 6.52 -7.78
CA VAL A 51 6.37 6.43 -7.29
C VAL A 51 6.97 7.82 -7.08
N GLY A 52 6.73 8.76 -8.00
CA GLY A 52 7.16 10.16 -7.84
C GLY A 52 6.54 10.85 -6.63
N VAL A 53 5.23 10.69 -6.44
CA VAL A 53 4.50 11.27 -5.30
C VAL A 53 5.01 10.70 -3.97
N VAL A 54 5.15 9.38 -3.85
CA VAL A 54 5.59 8.75 -2.60
C VAL A 54 7.05 9.08 -2.29
N LYS A 55 7.93 9.15 -3.31
CA LYS A 55 9.32 9.58 -3.15
C LYS A 55 9.39 11.01 -2.58
N ALA A 56 8.61 11.93 -3.13
CA ALA A 56 8.55 13.31 -2.65
C ALA A 56 8.08 13.40 -1.19
N LEU A 57 7.00 12.68 -0.84
CA LEU A 57 6.49 12.64 0.53
C LEU A 57 7.50 12.01 1.50
N TRP A 58 8.15 10.91 1.10
CA TRP A 58 9.15 10.23 1.92
C TRP A 58 10.38 11.12 2.18
N GLN A 59 10.89 11.79 1.14
CA GLN A 59 12.04 12.70 1.27
C GLN A 59 11.78 13.89 2.22
N GLN A 60 10.51 14.32 2.32
CA GLN A 60 10.09 15.40 3.22
C GLN A 60 9.68 14.89 4.62
N GLY A 61 9.76 13.57 4.89
CA GLY A 61 9.28 12.99 6.15
C GLY A 61 7.76 13.06 6.34
N LEU A 62 7.01 13.22 5.24
CA LEU A 62 5.55 13.40 5.23
C LEU A 62 4.77 12.16 4.76
N LEU A 63 5.46 11.04 4.53
CA LEU A 63 4.79 9.80 4.10
C LEU A 63 3.94 9.24 5.24
N PRO A 64 2.61 9.13 5.06
CA PRO A 64 1.75 8.54 6.10
C PRO A 64 2.06 7.07 6.34
N ASN A 65 1.81 6.59 7.57
CA ASN A 65 1.95 5.17 7.92
C ASN A 65 0.74 4.31 7.50
N ILE A 66 -0.33 4.92 7.00
CA ILE A 66 -1.51 4.22 6.49
C ILE A 66 -1.56 4.45 4.98
N LEU A 67 -1.40 3.37 4.22
CA LEU A 67 -1.35 3.38 2.77
C LEU A 67 -2.48 2.52 2.21
N SER A 68 -3.15 3.00 1.19
CA SER A 68 -4.16 2.24 0.46
C SER A 68 -3.88 2.29 -1.03
N GLY A 69 -4.05 1.16 -1.70
CA GLY A 69 -3.87 1.09 -3.14
C GLY A 69 -4.80 0.10 -3.81
N SER A 70 -5.12 0.41 -5.06
CA SER A 70 -5.83 -0.47 -5.98
C SER A 70 -4.98 -0.66 -7.23
N SER A 71 -4.98 -1.85 -7.83
CA SER A 71 -4.26 -2.12 -9.09
C SER A 71 -2.80 -1.62 -9.04
N GLY A 72 -2.38 -0.71 -9.94
CA GLY A 72 -1.06 -0.09 -9.92
C GLY A 72 -0.68 0.57 -8.59
N GLY A 73 -1.65 1.24 -7.94
CA GLY A 73 -1.46 1.82 -6.61
C GLY A 73 -1.20 0.77 -5.53
N SER A 74 -1.73 -0.45 -5.67
CA SER A 74 -1.45 -1.56 -4.74
C SER A 74 -0.01 -2.07 -4.85
N ILE A 75 0.59 -2.04 -6.03
CA ILE A 75 2.00 -2.40 -6.26
C ILE A 75 2.90 -1.42 -5.51
N VAL A 76 2.69 -0.11 -5.73
CA VAL A 76 3.48 0.93 -5.07
C VAL A 76 3.29 0.92 -3.55
N GLY A 77 2.04 0.77 -3.08
CA GLY A 77 1.74 0.65 -1.64
C GLY A 77 2.41 -0.56 -1.00
N SER A 78 2.43 -1.69 -1.70
CA SER A 78 3.10 -2.91 -1.21
C SER A 78 4.62 -2.74 -1.16
N LEU A 79 5.23 -2.12 -2.16
CA LEU A 79 6.65 -1.78 -2.15
C LEU A 79 7.02 -0.98 -0.90
N LEU A 80 6.23 0.04 -0.57
CA LEU A 80 6.45 0.88 0.62
C LEU A 80 6.28 0.13 1.95
N CYS A 81 5.31 -0.79 2.01
CA CYS A 81 4.96 -1.48 3.24
C CYS A 81 5.78 -2.76 3.48
N THR A 82 6.45 -3.28 2.47
CA THR A 82 7.35 -4.45 2.60
C THR A 82 8.82 -4.06 2.79
N HIS A 83 9.12 -2.76 2.81
CA HIS A 83 10.48 -2.24 3.02
C HIS A 83 10.49 -1.19 4.13
N ASN A 84 11.52 -1.21 4.97
CA ASN A 84 11.73 -0.17 5.98
C ASN A 84 12.41 1.08 5.36
N ASP A 85 12.57 2.16 6.14
CA ASP A 85 13.10 3.43 5.64
C ASP A 85 14.53 3.35 5.08
N LYS A 86 15.36 2.45 5.61
CA LYS A 86 16.74 2.24 5.11
C LYS A 86 16.73 1.54 3.75
N GLU A 87 15.82 0.61 3.56
CA GLU A 87 15.63 -0.13 2.30
C GLU A 87 15.01 0.78 1.25
N LEU A 88 14.03 1.61 1.62
CA LEU A 88 13.43 2.59 0.71
C LEU A 88 14.44 3.60 0.17
N GLY A 89 15.44 3.98 0.96
CA GLY A 89 16.53 4.84 0.49
C GLY A 89 17.27 4.28 -0.72
N LYS A 90 17.42 2.94 -0.80
CA LYS A 90 18.04 2.26 -1.96
C LYS A 90 17.07 2.17 -3.15
N ILE A 91 15.81 1.87 -2.88
CA ILE A 91 14.76 1.75 -3.92
C ILE A 91 14.52 3.09 -4.61
N PHE A 92 14.56 4.19 -3.86
CA PHE A 92 14.37 5.54 -4.41
C PHE A 92 15.66 6.13 -5.02
N ASP A 93 16.76 5.37 -5.05
CA ASP A 93 17.94 5.77 -5.76
C ASP A 93 17.66 5.95 -7.26
N PRO A 94 18.11 7.07 -7.88
CA PRO A 94 17.84 7.32 -9.29
C PRO A 94 18.37 6.24 -10.23
N GLU A 95 19.53 5.65 -9.94
CA GLU A 95 20.11 4.59 -10.78
C GLU A 95 19.25 3.31 -10.69
N PHE A 96 18.78 2.94 -9.49
CA PHE A 96 17.89 1.81 -9.31
C PHE A 96 16.58 2.01 -10.11
N LEU A 97 15.94 3.16 -9.97
CA LEU A 97 14.69 3.46 -10.67
C LEU A 97 14.85 3.49 -12.20
N LEU A 98 15.96 4.04 -12.71
CA LEU A 98 16.25 4.04 -14.14
C LEU A 98 16.45 2.62 -14.68
N ASN A 99 17.20 1.79 -13.97
CA ASN A 99 17.40 0.38 -14.34
C ASN A 99 16.09 -0.40 -14.38
N GLU A 100 15.17 -0.17 -13.43
CA GLU A 100 13.87 -0.82 -13.42
C GLU A 100 13.01 -0.40 -14.63
N VAL A 101 12.98 0.91 -14.94
CA VAL A 101 12.26 1.43 -16.12
C VAL A 101 12.86 0.90 -17.43
N GLU A 102 14.19 0.79 -17.51
CA GLU A 102 14.88 0.25 -18.69
C GLU A 102 14.62 -1.24 -18.87
N GLN A 103 14.58 -2.03 -17.79
CA GLN A 103 14.24 -3.45 -17.85
C GLN A 103 12.80 -3.67 -18.37
N GLU A 104 11.85 -2.90 -17.89
CA GLU A 104 10.48 -2.93 -18.41
C GLU A 104 10.40 -2.45 -19.86
N GLY A 105 11.09 -1.37 -20.20
CA GLY A 105 11.17 -0.86 -21.56
C GLY A 105 11.89 -1.81 -22.53
N SER A 106 12.85 -2.61 -22.06
CA SER A 106 13.53 -3.65 -22.84
C SER A 106 12.62 -4.85 -23.08
N LEU A 107 11.84 -5.29 -22.09
CA LEU A 107 10.79 -6.30 -22.23
C LEU A 107 9.75 -5.87 -23.26
N MET A 108 9.30 -4.62 -23.23
CA MET A 108 8.39 -4.05 -24.22
C MET A 108 8.99 -3.99 -25.63
N ARG A 109 10.30 -3.74 -25.76
CA ARG A 109 10.99 -3.68 -27.07
C ARG A 109 11.35 -5.05 -27.63
N SER A 110 11.76 -6.01 -26.80
CA SER A 110 12.18 -7.36 -27.26
C SER A 110 11.04 -8.20 -27.84
N LEU A 111 9.80 -7.82 -27.57
CA LEU A 111 8.60 -8.50 -28.06
C LEU A 111 8.02 -7.90 -29.36
N GLY A 112 8.82 -7.12 -30.08
CA GLY A 112 8.55 -6.75 -31.49
C GLY A 112 7.42 -5.76 -31.70
N GLY A 113 7.71 -4.51 -31.53
CA GLY A 113 7.25 -3.39 -32.35
C GLY A 113 5.77 -3.03 -32.45
N MET A 114 5.48 -1.77 -32.20
CA MET A 114 4.41 -0.96 -32.82
C MET A 114 2.98 -1.01 -32.28
N LYS A 115 2.66 -1.74 -31.22
CA LYS A 115 1.41 -1.50 -30.48
C LYS A 115 1.73 -1.39 -29.00
N PRO A 116 1.10 -0.47 -28.23
CA PRO A 116 1.18 -0.49 -26.78
C PRO A 116 0.62 -1.84 -26.31
N ARG A 117 1.53 -2.77 -25.95
CA ARG A 117 1.14 -4.09 -25.46
C ARG A 117 0.58 -3.90 -24.06
N MET A 118 -0.65 -4.35 -23.90
CA MET A 118 -1.23 -4.53 -22.59
C MET A 118 -0.30 -5.45 -21.77
N LEU A 119 0.13 -5.02 -20.57
CA LEU A 119 0.93 -5.83 -19.67
C LEU A 119 0.30 -7.22 -19.54
N LEU A 120 1.07 -8.26 -19.78
CA LEU A 120 0.60 -9.63 -19.58
C LEU A 120 0.57 -9.94 -18.07
N VAL A 121 -0.24 -10.90 -17.69
CA VAL A 121 -0.31 -11.40 -16.30
C VAL A 121 1.08 -11.80 -15.80
N GLU A 122 1.86 -12.46 -16.66
CA GLU A 122 3.22 -12.92 -16.37
C GLU A 122 4.18 -11.77 -16.11
N ASP A 123 4.09 -10.67 -16.88
CA ASP A 123 4.94 -9.50 -16.71
C ASP A 123 4.69 -8.84 -15.35
N VAL A 124 3.41 -8.68 -14.98
CA VAL A 124 3.00 -8.14 -13.66
C VAL A 124 3.46 -9.07 -12.54
N GLN A 125 3.31 -10.37 -12.71
CA GLN A 125 3.75 -11.35 -11.72
C GLN A 125 5.27 -11.33 -11.52
N GLN A 126 6.05 -11.25 -12.59
CA GLN A 126 7.51 -11.16 -12.52
C GLN A 126 7.97 -9.86 -11.82
N MET A 127 7.36 -8.73 -12.15
CA MET A 127 7.62 -7.47 -11.50
C MET A 127 7.34 -7.54 -9.98
N ILE A 128 6.19 -8.07 -9.59
CA ILE A 128 5.83 -8.25 -8.18
C ILE A 128 6.85 -9.14 -7.46
N GLN A 129 7.22 -10.28 -8.05
CA GLN A 129 8.18 -11.21 -7.45
C GLN A 129 9.59 -10.62 -7.29
N ARG A 130 9.98 -9.72 -8.19
CA ARG A 130 11.28 -9.05 -8.15
C ARG A 130 11.35 -7.93 -7.13
N LEU A 131 10.30 -7.10 -7.05
CA LEU A 131 10.31 -5.86 -6.29
C LEU A 131 9.75 -5.99 -4.86
N ILE A 132 8.93 -6.99 -4.62
CA ILE A 132 8.17 -7.12 -3.38
C ILE A 132 8.54 -8.44 -2.71
N PRO A 133 9.06 -8.43 -1.47
CA PRO A 133 9.29 -9.63 -0.69
C PRO A 133 8.01 -10.46 -0.49
N ASP A 134 8.17 -11.79 -0.42
CA ASP A 134 7.04 -12.69 -0.20
C ASP A 134 6.60 -12.68 1.27
N MET A 135 5.76 -11.70 1.60
CA MET A 135 5.26 -11.44 2.96
C MET A 135 3.74 -11.51 3.01
N THR A 136 3.23 -11.85 4.19
CA THR A 136 1.84 -11.60 4.58
C THR A 136 1.65 -10.13 4.99
N PHE A 137 0.40 -9.68 5.12
CA PHE A 137 0.12 -8.32 5.60
C PHE A 137 0.66 -8.07 7.02
N GLN A 138 0.62 -9.07 7.88
CA GLN A 138 1.14 -8.97 9.25
C GLN A 138 2.67 -8.85 9.25
N GLU A 139 3.36 -9.70 8.52
CA GLU A 139 4.83 -9.68 8.40
C GLU A 139 5.32 -8.34 7.84
N ALA A 140 4.65 -7.80 6.82
CA ALA A 140 4.98 -6.51 6.25
C ALA A 140 4.78 -5.35 7.25
N TYR A 141 3.70 -5.40 8.03
CA TYR A 141 3.47 -4.41 9.08
C TYR A 141 4.54 -4.48 10.18
N GLU A 142 4.91 -5.67 10.62
CA GLU A 142 5.97 -5.87 11.62
C GLU A 142 7.34 -5.41 11.12
N HIS A 143 7.61 -5.57 9.83
CA HIS A 143 8.87 -5.17 9.21
C HIS A 143 8.99 -3.64 9.01
N SER A 144 7.93 -2.99 8.53
CA SER A 144 7.97 -1.59 8.08
C SER A 144 7.29 -0.60 9.03
N GLY A 145 6.40 -1.08 9.91
CA GLY A 145 5.53 -0.23 10.73
C GLY A 145 4.41 0.46 9.94
N ARG A 146 4.24 0.14 8.64
CA ARG A 146 3.23 0.74 7.76
C ARG A 146 2.05 -0.19 7.52
N MET A 147 0.84 0.37 7.57
CA MET A 147 -0.41 -0.33 7.32
C MET A 147 -0.74 -0.33 5.83
N LEU A 148 -0.50 -1.46 5.15
CA LEU A 148 -0.94 -1.67 3.77
C LEU A 148 -2.41 -2.03 3.73
N ASN A 149 -3.16 -1.41 2.82
CA ASN A 149 -4.55 -1.72 2.51
C ASN A 149 -4.70 -1.92 1.01
N VAL A 150 -5.13 -3.10 0.59
CA VAL A 150 -5.33 -3.45 -0.82
C VAL A 150 -6.80 -3.70 -1.07
N SER A 151 -7.38 -2.95 -2.03
CA SER A 151 -8.76 -3.14 -2.46
C SER A 151 -8.87 -4.30 -3.45
N VAL A 152 -9.78 -5.25 -3.17
CA VAL A 152 -10.12 -6.36 -4.05
C VAL A 152 -11.64 -6.53 -4.10
N ALA A 153 -12.17 -7.02 -5.21
CA ALA A 153 -13.59 -7.34 -5.34
C ALA A 153 -13.80 -8.85 -5.57
N PRO A 154 -14.86 -9.46 -5.01
CA PRO A 154 -15.25 -10.81 -5.43
C PRO A 154 -15.64 -10.83 -6.90
N ALA A 155 -15.28 -11.91 -7.60
CA ALA A 155 -15.66 -12.08 -9.01
C ALA A 155 -17.16 -12.32 -9.22
N GLU A 156 -17.86 -12.72 -8.15
CA GLU A 156 -19.30 -12.89 -8.17
C GLU A 156 -20.02 -11.53 -8.19
N THR A 157 -21.12 -11.45 -8.92
CA THR A 157 -21.98 -10.26 -9.01
C THR A 157 -22.65 -9.92 -7.67
N HIS A 158 -22.94 -8.63 -7.44
CA HIS A 158 -23.64 -8.13 -6.26
C HIS A 158 -22.91 -8.31 -4.91
N GLN A 159 -21.61 -8.51 -4.94
CA GLN A 159 -20.77 -8.54 -3.74
C GLN A 159 -20.05 -7.20 -3.54
N THR A 160 -19.84 -6.83 -2.29
CA THR A 160 -19.06 -5.63 -1.94
C THR A 160 -17.56 -5.92 -1.99
N SER A 161 -16.77 -4.95 -2.44
CA SER A 161 -15.30 -5.00 -2.37
C SER A 161 -14.81 -5.28 -0.95
N ARG A 162 -13.60 -5.80 -0.83
CA ARG A 162 -12.92 -6.00 0.45
C ARG A 162 -11.62 -5.20 0.49
N LEU A 163 -11.26 -4.80 1.69
CA LEU A 163 -9.98 -4.15 1.97
C LEU A 163 -9.13 -5.15 2.76
N LEU A 164 -8.10 -5.69 2.11
CA LEU A 164 -7.15 -6.63 2.72
C LEU A 164 -6.05 -5.84 3.42
N ASN A 165 -5.76 -6.18 4.67
CA ASN A 165 -4.75 -5.52 5.49
C ASN A 165 -4.38 -6.38 6.71
N ALA A 166 -3.38 -5.96 7.50
CA ALA A 166 -2.93 -6.68 8.69
C ALA A 166 -4.02 -6.84 9.77
N THR A 167 -5.02 -5.96 9.82
CA THR A 167 -6.11 -6.03 10.82
C THR A 167 -7.17 -7.06 10.44
N THR A 168 -7.56 -7.11 9.16
CA THR A 168 -8.69 -7.94 8.69
C THR A 168 -8.27 -9.25 8.04
N SER A 169 -7.04 -9.33 7.55
CA SER A 169 -6.51 -10.45 6.76
C SER A 169 -5.00 -10.64 7.01
N PRO A 170 -4.56 -10.78 8.28
CA PRO A 170 -3.14 -10.72 8.66
C PRO A 170 -2.28 -11.75 7.93
N ASN A 171 -2.78 -12.96 7.74
CA ASN A 171 -2.03 -14.09 7.17
C ASN A 171 -2.08 -14.16 5.64
N VAL A 172 -2.84 -13.29 4.97
CA VAL A 172 -2.96 -13.30 3.51
C VAL A 172 -1.66 -12.80 2.87
N LEU A 173 -1.24 -13.46 1.80
CA LEU A 173 -0.03 -13.12 1.05
C LEU A 173 -0.24 -11.88 0.17
N ILE A 174 0.67 -10.92 0.27
CA ILE A 174 0.61 -9.66 -0.46
C ILE A 174 0.70 -9.88 -1.97
N HIS A 175 1.59 -10.77 -2.46
CA HIS A 175 1.72 -11.07 -3.90
C HIS A 175 0.37 -11.43 -4.55
N LYS A 176 -0.38 -12.34 -3.92
CA LYS A 176 -1.70 -12.77 -4.44
C LYS A 176 -2.75 -11.66 -4.33
N SER A 177 -2.64 -10.82 -3.32
CA SER A 177 -3.53 -9.67 -3.12
C SER A 177 -3.32 -8.60 -4.21
N ILE A 178 -2.07 -8.31 -4.57
CA ILE A 178 -1.75 -7.40 -5.67
C ILE A 178 -2.24 -7.98 -7.00
N MET A 179 -1.96 -9.26 -7.27
CA MET A 179 -2.43 -9.93 -8.49
C MET A 179 -3.95 -9.89 -8.60
N ALA A 180 -4.68 -10.08 -7.50
CA ALA A 180 -6.13 -9.97 -7.46
C ALA A 180 -6.59 -8.51 -7.71
N SER A 181 -5.92 -7.53 -7.10
CA SER A 181 -6.20 -6.11 -7.28
C SER A 181 -5.87 -5.60 -8.68
N ALA A 182 -4.96 -6.26 -9.40
CA ALA A 182 -4.61 -5.96 -10.79
C ALA A 182 -5.44 -6.77 -11.81
N ALA A 183 -6.28 -7.69 -11.36
CA ALA A 183 -7.07 -8.56 -12.22
C ALA A 183 -8.32 -7.84 -12.77
N VAL A 184 -8.11 -6.94 -13.73
CA VAL A 184 -9.19 -6.19 -14.40
C VAL A 184 -10.14 -7.18 -15.10
N PRO A 185 -11.46 -7.13 -14.80
CA PRO A 185 -12.45 -8.02 -15.41
C PRO A 185 -12.43 -7.95 -16.96
N GLY A 186 -12.43 -9.11 -17.59
CA GLY A 186 -12.37 -9.21 -19.05
C GLY A 186 -10.96 -9.09 -19.63
N VAL A 187 -9.96 -8.72 -18.84
CA VAL A 187 -8.54 -8.59 -19.24
C VAL A 187 -7.70 -9.67 -18.60
N PHE A 188 -7.81 -9.82 -17.29
CA PHE A 188 -7.08 -10.82 -16.52
C PHE A 188 -8.04 -11.84 -15.87
N PRO A 189 -7.61 -13.11 -15.70
CA PRO A 189 -8.43 -14.09 -15.02
C PRO A 189 -8.56 -13.76 -13.52
N PRO A 190 -9.70 -14.09 -12.90
CA PRO A 190 -9.87 -13.95 -11.46
C PRO A 190 -8.88 -14.80 -10.66
N VAL A 191 -8.36 -14.24 -9.57
CA VAL A 191 -7.27 -14.81 -8.75
C VAL A 191 -7.84 -15.47 -7.50
N THR A 192 -7.25 -16.61 -7.10
CA THR A 192 -7.45 -17.18 -5.76
C THR A 192 -6.41 -16.59 -4.82
N LEU A 193 -6.85 -16.02 -3.70
CA LEU A 193 -5.94 -15.55 -2.66
C LEU A 193 -5.30 -16.73 -1.92
N GLU A 194 -4.10 -16.49 -1.41
CA GLU A 194 -3.36 -17.46 -0.59
C GLU A 194 -3.03 -16.83 0.76
N ALA A 195 -2.94 -17.67 1.79
CA ALA A 195 -2.56 -17.28 3.12
C ALA A 195 -1.54 -18.29 3.68
N ARG A 196 -0.76 -17.87 4.68
CA ARG A 196 0.05 -18.79 5.49
C ARG A 196 -0.76 -19.31 6.67
N ASP A 197 -0.66 -20.60 6.92
CA ASP A 197 -1.21 -21.19 8.12
C ASP A 197 -0.27 -21.01 9.34
N LYS A 198 -0.64 -21.58 10.47
CA LYS A 198 0.15 -21.48 11.73
C LYS A 198 1.51 -22.17 11.67
N TRP A 199 1.77 -22.98 10.67
CA TRP A 199 3.07 -23.66 10.45
C TRP A 199 3.92 -22.96 9.38
N GLY A 200 3.36 -21.92 8.69
CA GLY A 200 4.00 -21.18 7.62
C GLY A 200 3.71 -21.74 6.23
N ASP A 201 2.92 -22.81 6.12
CA ASP A 201 2.57 -23.40 4.83
C ASP A 201 1.51 -22.57 4.09
N ARG A 202 1.66 -22.50 2.76
CA ARG A 202 0.72 -21.79 1.91
C ARG A 202 -0.56 -22.59 1.70
N GLN A 203 -1.68 -21.92 1.91
CA GLN A 203 -3.01 -22.49 1.68
C GLN A 203 -3.91 -21.50 0.95
N PRO A 204 -4.88 -21.97 0.15
CA PRO A 204 -5.88 -21.10 -0.44
C PRO A 204 -6.69 -20.36 0.63
N TYR A 205 -6.77 -19.03 0.52
CA TYR A 205 -7.62 -18.22 1.37
C TYR A 205 -9.02 -18.08 0.77
N LEU A 206 -10.04 -18.56 1.47
CA LEU A 206 -11.42 -18.64 0.98
C LEU A 206 -11.50 -19.33 -0.39
N PRO A 207 -11.18 -20.64 -0.50
CA PRO A 207 -10.95 -21.35 -1.76
C PRO A 207 -12.15 -21.36 -2.71
N SER A 208 -13.36 -21.21 -2.19
CA SER A 208 -14.59 -21.10 -3.00
C SER A 208 -14.74 -19.75 -3.70
N ARG A 209 -13.91 -18.76 -3.41
CA ARG A 209 -14.00 -17.41 -3.98
C ARG A 209 -12.85 -17.08 -4.91
N LYS A 210 -13.18 -16.36 -5.97
CA LYS A 210 -12.24 -15.73 -6.89
C LYS A 210 -12.32 -14.22 -6.71
N TRP A 211 -11.19 -13.54 -6.94
CA TRP A 211 -11.04 -12.12 -6.69
C TRP A 211 -10.56 -11.39 -7.94
N VAL A 212 -11.06 -10.19 -8.13
CA VAL A 212 -10.76 -9.30 -9.24
C VAL A 212 -10.42 -7.90 -8.73
N ASP A 213 -10.09 -7.00 -9.63
CA ASP A 213 -9.71 -5.62 -9.34
C ASP A 213 -10.79 -4.91 -8.49
N GLY A 214 -10.35 -4.41 -7.35
CA GLY A 214 -11.21 -3.68 -6.41
C GLY A 214 -11.51 -2.24 -6.84
N SER A 215 -10.70 -1.65 -7.73
CA SER A 215 -10.89 -0.26 -8.21
C SER A 215 -12.23 -0.07 -8.90
N VAL A 216 -12.76 -1.13 -9.52
CA VAL A 216 -14.06 -1.11 -10.21
C VAL A 216 -15.21 -0.78 -9.25
N SER A 217 -15.09 -1.10 -7.96
CA SER A 217 -16.18 -0.94 -6.99
C SER A 217 -15.84 0.02 -5.84
N ASP A 218 -14.59 0.15 -5.42
CA ASP A 218 -14.14 0.99 -4.31
C ASP A 218 -12.64 1.27 -4.42
N ASP A 219 -12.30 2.20 -5.31
CA ASP A 219 -10.90 2.57 -5.60
C ASP A 219 -10.27 3.35 -4.43
N LEU A 220 -11.02 4.24 -3.82
CA LEU A 220 -10.56 5.09 -2.71
C LEU A 220 -11.40 4.83 -1.45
N PRO A 221 -11.06 3.81 -0.63
CA PRO A 221 -11.91 3.30 0.46
C PRO A 221 -11.88 4.19 1.72
N THR A 222 -12.10 5.50 1.58
CA THR A 222 -11.99 6.51 2.66
C THR A 222 -12.84 6.17 3.88
N LYS A 223 -14.10 5.77 3.68
CA LYS A 223 -15.01 5.41 4.79
C LYS A 223 -14.52 4.20 5.58
N ARG A 224 -13.87 3.23 4.92
CA ARG A 224 -13.30 2.06 5.59
C ARG A 224 -12.06 2.41 6.38
N LEU A 225 -11.16 3.23 5.81
CA LEU A 225 -9.96 3.71 6.50
C LEU A 225 -10.32 4.57 7.72
N ALA A 226 -11.34 5.42 7.61
CA ALA A 226 -11.86 6.17 8.75
C ALA A 226 -12.32 5.25 9.89
N ARG A 227 -13.05 4.18 9.56
CA ARG A 227 -13.58 3.23 10.56
C ARG A 227 -12.50 2.33 11.16
N LEU A 228 -11.52 1.89 10.36
CA LEU A 228 -10.47 0.98 10.82
C LEU A 228 -9.39 1.68 11.65
N TYR A 229 -9.02 2.90 11.25
CA TYR A 229 -7.81 3.54 11.78
C TYR A 229 -8.05 4.96 12.32
N GLY A 230 -9.27 5.49 12.26
CA GLY A 230 -9.54 6.87 12.65
C GLY A 230 -8.95 7.90 11.67
N VAL A 231 -8.81 7.53 10.39
CA VAL A 231 -8.32 8.43 9.35
C VAL A 231 -9.35 9.52 9.07
N ASN A 232 -8.90 10.77 9.08
CA ASN A 232 -9.70 11.94 8.75
C ASN A 232 -8.96 12.91 7.79
N HIS A 233 -7.69 12.62 7.48
CA HIS A 233 -6.91 13.36 6.48
C HIS A 233 -6.50 12.42 5.36
N TYR A 234 -6.82 12.76 4.12
CA TYR A 234 -6.57 11.93 2.95
C TYR A 234 -5.69 12.66 1.94
N ILE A 235 -4.53 12.09 1.64
CA ILE A 235 -3.71 12.46 0.50
C ILE A 235 -4.06 11.49 -0.61
N VAL A 236 -4.45 11.99 -1.77
CA VAL A 236 -4.87 11.15 -2.90
C VAL A 236 -3.92 11.36 -4.07
N SER A 237 -3.37 10.26 -4.57
CA SER A 237 -2.61 10.18 -5.83
C SER A 237 -3.46 9.44 -6.85
N GLN A 238 -3.83 10.15 -7.94
CA GLN A 238 -4.77 9.68 -8.95
C GLN A 238 -4.25 9.97 -10.35
#